data_9a9a78ff56d62dc4e41c4f5939def189
#
_entry.id   9a9a78ff56d62dc4e41c4f5939def189
#
_cell.length_a   1.000
_cell.length_b   1.000
_cell.length_c   1.000
_cell.angle_alpha   90.00
_cell.angle_beta   90.00
_cell.angle_gamma   90.00
#
_symmetry.space_group_name_H-M   'P 1'
#
loop_
_entity.id
_entity.type
_entity.pdbx_description
1 polymer ?
#
loop_
_entity_poly.entity_id
_entity_poly.type
_entity_poly.pdbx_seq_one_letter_code
_entity_poly.pdbx_strand_id
1 'polypeptide(L)'
;MRTCKASFSFCFCLSLVLLVGLLAFPAHCFASSGDEPLGDDLSVDASIYDGSLADADVYIEIPALRQYGGYTCGVTCVQMLMNWLDPYAADLNLTRYEELLGTTPEKGTPPDSIVGYLAENDVAFAASEHWSLEDLRAALDAGHPVMMALQAWSSADDGSYNVDDPANADTYLVEGHWVICVGYCDDPVEPYFIFNDPACVGHTLLYAYELAERWIDMDGDGVIYDHFGIEITQSSKFDADGLFHMD
;
A
#
# COMPACT_ATOMS: atom_id res chain seq x y z
N MET A 1 -6.73 60.98 50.52
CA MET A 1 -7.94 61.84 50.35
C MET A 1 -8.60 61.51 49.02
N ARG A 2 -9.89 61.27 49.11
CA ARG A 2 -10.90 61.11 48.04
C ARG A 2 -10.81 59.81 47.24
N THR A 3 -11.58 58.81 47.59
CA THR A 3 -13.01 58.49 47.45
C THR A 3 -13.39 58.14 46.04
N CYS A 4 -13.60 56.85 45.84
CA CYS A 4 -14.89 56.19 45.60
C CYS A 4 -15.60 56.56 44.33
N LYS A 5 -15.83 55.57 43.49
CA LYS A 5 -17.20 55.12 43.13
C LYS A 5 -17.22 53.84 42.31
N ALA A 6 -17.91 52.87 42.88
CA ALA A 6 -18.37 51.69 42.23
C ALA A 6 -19.42 52.07 41.18
N SER A 7 -19.44 51.36 40.08
CA SER A 7 -20.62 51.27 39.25
C SER A 7 -20.79 49.83 38.78
N PHE A 8 -21.80 49.22 39.37
CA PHE A 8 -22.39 47.97 38.96
C PHE A 8 -23.04 48.15 37.58
N SER A 9 -22.76 47.32 36.67
CA SER A 9 -23.67 47.12 35.54
C SER A 9 -23.78 45.66 35.18
N PHE A 10 -24.99 45.28 35.26
CA PHE A 10 -25.58 43.96 35.11
C PHE A 10 -25.47 43.40 33.69
N CYS A 11 -25.17 42.10 33.63
CA CYS A 11 -25.93 41.13 32.90
C CYS A 11 -25.92 41.21 31.36
N PHE A 12 -25.35 40.21 30.72
CA PHE A 12 -26.15 39.29 29.92
C PHE A 12 -25.32 38.02 29.65
N CYS A 13 -25.72 36.96 30.30
CA CYS A 13 -25.35 35.61 29.91
C CYS A 13 -25.94 35.37 28.50
N LEU A 14 -25.10 35.36 27.49
CA LEU A 14 -25.45 34.68 26.22
C LEU A 14 -24.67 33.38 26.20
N SER A 15 -25.35 32.31 26.56
CA SER A 15 -24.88 30.96 26.39
C SER A 15 -24.81 30.70 24.89
N LEU A 16 -23.64 30.88 24.31
CA LEU A 16 -23.35 30.38 22.95
C LEU A 16 -23.07 28.88 23.10
N VAL A 17 -24.12 28.09 22.88
CA VAL A 17 -23.98 26.66 22.65
C VAL A 17 -23.27 26.53 21.31
N LEU A 18 -21.94 26.31 21.36
CA LEU A 18 -21.21 25.82 20.21
C LEU A 18 -21.67 24.38 19.98
N LEU A 19 -22.57 24.23 19.05
CA LEU A 19 -22.89 22.96 18.42
C LEU A 19 -21.63 22.60 17.61
N VAL A 20 -20.71 21.84 18.22
CA VAL A 20 -19.65 21.15 17.50
C VAL A 20 -20.38 20.06 16.73
N GLY A 21 -20.72 20.39 15.50
CA GLY A 21 -21.16 19.40 14.52
C GLY A 21 -19.98 18.45 14.31
N LEU A 22 -20.08 17.27 14.88
CA LEU A 22 -19.29 16.13 14.48
C LEU A 22 -19.68 15.86 13.01
N LEU A 23 -18.93 16.40 12.09
CA LEU A 23 -18.93 15.92 10.72
C LEU A 23 -18.26 14.55 10.77
N ALA A 24 -19.05 13.52 10.97
CA ALA A 24 -18.66 12.17 10.66
C ALA A 24 -18.40 12.12 9.15
N PHE A 25 -17.15 12.16 8.77
CA PHE A 25 -16.76 11.77 7.41
C PHE A 25 -17.15 10.31 7.24
N PRO A 26 -17.90 9.97 6.20
CA PRO A 26 -18.12 8.58 5.90
C PRO A 26 -16.79 7.99 5.44
N ALA A 27 -16.17 7.18 6.29
CA ALA A 27 -15.17 6.24 5.86
C ALA A 27 -15.87 5.28 4.88
N HIS A 28 -15.74 5.53 3.60
CA HIS A 28 -16.11 4.58 2.58
C HIS A 28 -14.97 3.59 2.39
N CYS A 29 -14.58 2.93 3.48
CA CYS A 29 -14.03 1.61 3.35
C CYS A 29 -15.18 0.74 2.87
N PHE A 30 -15.07 0.14 1.71
CA PHE A 30 -15.95 -0.93 1.28
C PHE A 30 -15.75 -2.13 2.23
N ALA A 31 -16.33 -2.05 3.42
CA ALA A 31 -16.62 -3.21 4.21
C ALA A 31 -17.80 -3.89 3.54
N SER A 32 -17.57 -4.84 2.66
CA SER A 32 -18.56 -5.83 2.28
C SER A 32 -18.85 -6.66 3.52
N SER A 33 -19.85 -6.23 4.29
CA SER A 33 -20.49 -7.06 5.30
C SER A 33 -21.43 -8.02 4.59
N GLY A 34 -20.96 -9.23 4.36
CA GLY A 34 -21.79 -10.31 3.85
C GLY A 34 -21.03 -11.60 3.97
N ASP A 35 -21.32 -12.39 5.03
CA ASP A 35 -21.05 -13.81 5.09
C ASP A 35 -21.95 -14.55 4.08
N GLU A 36 -21.75 -14.31 2.80
CA GLU A 36 -22.25 -15.18 1.75
C GLU A 36 -21.11 -16.10 1.32
N PRO A 37 -21.33 -17.42 1.26
CA PRO A 37 -20.33 -18.31 0.70
C PRO A 37 -20.10 -17.92 -0.76
N LEU A 38 -18.85 -17.56 -1.07
CA LEU A 38 -18.42 -17.29 -2.44
C LEU A 38 -18.76 -18.50 -3.31
N GLY A 39 -19.80 -18.35 -4.14
CA GLY A 39 -20.14 -19.35 -5.13
C GLY A 39 -18.95 -19.57 -6.07
N ASP A 40 -18.73 -20.83 -6.45
CA ASP A 40 -17.65 -21.32 -7.33
C ASP A 40 -17.74 -20.81 -8.79
N ASP A 41 -18.44 -19.71 -9.06
CA ASP A 41 -18.58 -19.15 -10.41
C ASP A 41 -17.85 -17.82 -10.56
N LEU A 42 -16.53 -17.86 -10.32
CA LEU A 42 -15.62 -16.84 -10.81
C LEU A 42 -15.18 -17.20 -12.24
N SER A 43 -16.09 -17.10 -13.18
CA SER A 43 -15.70 -16.92 -14.57
C SER A 43 -15.11 -15.51 -14.70
N VAL A 44 -13.85 -15.37 -14.34
CA VAL A 44 -13.10 -14.15 -14.61
C VAL A 44 -13.06 -14.00 -16.12
N ASP A 45 -13.61 -12.90 -16.61
CA ASP A 45 -13.56 -12.60 -18.04
C ASP A 45 -12.07 -12.43 -18.43
N ALA A 46 -11.54 -13.38 -19.20
CA ALA A 46 -10.13 -13.34 -19.64
C ALA A 46 -9.80 -12.10 -20.50
N SER A 47 -10.82 -11.35 -20.91
CA SER A 47 -10.64 -10.11 -21.69
C SER A 47 -10.13 -8.91 -20.88
N ILE A 48 -10.06 -9.01 -19.55
CA ILE A 48 -9.51 -7.95 -18.67
C ILE A 48 -8.00 -8.11 -18.41
N TYR A 49 -7.36 -9.16 -18.94
CA TYR A 49 -5.91 -9.34 -18.80
C TYR A 49 -5.18 -8.68 -19.97
N ASP A 50 -4.57 -7.52 -19.70
CA ASP A 50 -3.85 -6.74 -20.70
C ASP A 50 -2.38 -7.18 -20.87
N GLY A 51 -1.91 -8.13 -20.06
CA GLY A 51 -0.53 -8.64 -20.11
C GLY A 51 -0.41 -10.10 -19.67
N SER A 52 0.77 -10.67 -19.88
CA SER A 52 1.09 -12.05 -19.51
C SER A 52 2.44 -12.09 -18.81
N LEU A 53 2.57 -12.91 -17.76
CA LEU A 53 3.88 -13.19 -17.15
C LEU A 53 4.88 -13.82 -18.13
N ALA A 54 4.38 -14.50 -19.17
CA ALA A 54 5.23 -15.08 -20.22
C ALA A 54 5.88 -14.04 -21.13
N ASP A 55 5.37 -12.81 -21.13
CA ASP A 55 5.88 -11.69 -21.92
C ASP A 55 6.80 -10.79 -21.09
N ALA A 56 6.99 -11.07 -19.80
CA ALA A 56 7.86 -10.31 -18.93
C ALA A 56 9.34 -10.43 -19.34
N ASP A 57 10.03 -9.29 -19.45
CA ASP A 57 11.48 -9.25 -19.64
C ASP A 57 12.22 -9.63 -18.36
N VAL A 58 11.68 -9.21 -17.21
CA VAL A 58 12.15 -9.59 -15.88
C VAL A 58 10.95 -10.00 -15.02
N TYR A 59 11.11 -11.10 -14.31
CA TYR A 59 10.14 -11.56 -13.32
C TYR A 59 10.84 -12.25 -12.15
N ILE A 60 10.56 -11.80 -10.94
CA ILE A 60 11.06 -12.35 -9.68
C ILE A 60 9.92 -13.12 -9.03
N GLU A 61 10.05 -14.44 -8.94
CA GLU A 61 9.01 -15.27 -8.35
C GLU A 61 9.00 -15.12 -6.82
N ILE A 62 7.91 -14.57 -6.29
CA ILE A 62 7.65 -14.39 -4.86
C ILE A 62 6.32 -15.08 -4.53
N PRO A 63 6.21 -15.83 -3.42
CA PRO A 63 4.95 -16.45 -3.02
C PRO A 63 3.84 -15.40 -2.87
N ALA A 64 2.79 -15.49 -3.68
CA ALA A 64 1.66 -14.56 -3.61
C ALA A 64 0.73 -14.94 -2.44
N LEU A 65 0.38 -13.96 -1.62
CA LEU A 65 -0.59 -14.09 -0.54
C LEU A 65 -1.70 -13.07 -0.72
N ARG A 66 -2.92 -13.44 -0.30
CA ARG A 66 -4.07 -12.54 -0.30
C ARG A 66 -4.27 -11.92 1.08
N GLN A 67 -4.48 -10.61 1.12
CA GLN A 67 -4.90 -9.91 2.35
C GLN A 67 -6.31 -10.34 2.77
N TYR A 68 -6.59 -10.29 4.06
CA TYR A 68 -7.91 -10.67 4.60
C TYR A 68 -8.79 -9.47 4.98
N GLY A 69 -8.25 -8.26 5.00
CA GLY A 69 -8.99 -7.04 5.33
C GLY A 69 -8.56 -5.89 4.46
N GLY A 70 -9.36 -4.85 4.36
CA GLY A 70 -9.11 -3.69 3.52
C GLY A 70 -7.88 -2.84 3.93
N TYR A 71 -7.23 -3.16 5.04
CA TYR A 71 -6.11 -2.39 5.61
C TYR A 71 -4.83 -3.24 5.79
N THR A 72 -4.84 -4.53 5.42
CA THR A 72 -3.75 -5.47 5.71
C THR A 72 -2.79 -5.68 4.55
N CYS A 73 -2.83 -4.82 3.53
CA CYS A 73 -1.94 -4.92 2.36
C CYS A 73 -0.46 -4.88 2.74
N GLY A 74 -0.04 -3.94 3.59
CA GLY A 74 1.36 -3.81 4.00
C GLY A 74 1.88 -5.01 4.79
N VAL A 75 1.13 -5.51 5.77
CA VAL A 75 1.53 -6.73 6.51
C VAL A 75 1.58 -7.96 5.61
N THR A 76 0.68 -8.06 4.63
CA THR A 76 0.68 -9.16 3.67
C THR A 76 1.89 -9.10 2.75
N CYS A 77 2.27 -7.90 2.28
CA CYS A 77 3.50 -7.71 1.52
C CYS A 77 4.75 -8.09 2.33
N VAL A 78 4.84 -7.66 3.60
CA VAL A 78 5.94 -8.07 4.48
C VAL A 78 5.97 -9.58 4.65
N GLN A 79 4.83 -10.23 4.86
CA GLN A 79 4.79 -11.69 4.96
C GLN A 79 5.23 -12.38 3.66
N MET A 80 4.82 -11.88 2.49
CA MET A 80 5.29 -12.41 1.20
C MET A 80 6.81 -12.30 1.07
N LEU A 81 7.39 -11.15 1.42
CA LEU A 81 8.84 -10.95 1.40
C LEU A 81 9.58 -11.85 2.38
N MET A 82 9.10 -12.00 3.62
CA MET A 82 9.72 -12.88 4.61
C MET A 82 9.67 -14.35 4.18
N ASN A 83 8.55 -14.80 3.59
CA ASN A 83 8.43 -16.15 3.03
C ASN A 83 9.37 -16.37 1.84
N TRP A 84 9.58 -15.34 1.03
CA TRP A 84 10.52 -15.38 -0.08
C TRP A 84 11.97 -15.41 0.39
N LEU A 85 12.32 -14.59 1.39
CA LEU A 85 13.66 -14.53 1.96
C LEU A 85 14.05 -15.82 2.68
N ASP A 86 13.17 -16.36 3.50
CA ASP A 86 13.39 -17.63 4.21
C ASP A 86 12.09 -18.39 4.46
N PRO A 87 11.69 -19.29 3.57
CA PRO A 87 10.44 -20.04 3.69
C PRO A 87 10.39 -20.95 4.92
N TYR A 88 11.51 -21.22 5.56
CA TYR A 88 11.56 -22.04 6.79
C TYR A 88 11.46 -21.21 8.08
N ALA A 89 11.86 -19.94 8.04
CA ALA A 89 11.85 -19.07 9.20
C ALA A 89 10.50 -18.33 9.37
N ALA A 90 9.71 -18.22 8.33
CA ALA A 90 8.48 -17.43 8.29
C ALA A 90 7.29 -18.18 8.89
N ASP A 91 7.28 -18.39 10.21
CA ASP A 91 6.19 -19.07 10.94
C ASP A 91 5.20 -18.08 11.61
N LEU A 92 5.20 -16.81 11.19
CA LEU A 92 4.28 -15.81 11.73
C LEU A 92 3.00 -15.75 10.89
N ASN A 93 1.86 -15.74 11.58
CA ASN A 93 0.58 -15.44 10.93
C ASN A 93 0.39 -13.93 10.76
N LEU A 94 -0.54 -13.53 9.89
CA LEU A 94 -0.81 -12.12 9.60
C LEU A 94 -1.15 -11.29 10.85
N THR A 95 -1.91 -11.84 11.81
CA THR A 95 -2.23 -11.13 13.06
C THR A 95 -0.98 -10.77 13.85
N ARG A 96 0.03 -11.64 13.84
CA ARG A 96 1.29 -11.33 14.51
C ARG A 96 2.07 -10.24 13.80
N TYR A 97 2.04 -10.24 12.47
CA TYR A 97 2.62 -9.14 11.70
C TYR A 97 1.90 -7.81 11.95
N GLU A 98 0.56 -7.80 12.05
CA GLU A 98 -0.20 -6.59 12.41
C GLU A 98 0.24 -6.00 13.75
N GLU A 99 0.38 -6.86 14.77
CA GLU A 99 0.87 -6.42 16.09
C GLU A 99 2.28 -5.84 16.02
N LEU A 100 3.21 -6.50 15.32
CA LEU A 100 4.60 -6.09 15.22
C LEU A 100 4.78 -4.80 14.41
N LEU A 101 3.98 -4.62 13.37
CA LEU A 101 4.03 -3.45 12.48
C LEU A 101 3.11 -2.32 12.94
N GLY A 102 2.32 -2.54 14.01
CA GLY A 102 1.37 -1.54 14.49
C GLY A 102 0.29 -1.17 13.48
N THR A 103 -0.06 -2.15 12.63
CA THR A 103 -1.09 -1.97 11.58
C THR A 103 -2.48 -1.83 12.20
N THR A 104 -3.25 -0.87 11.74
CA THR A 104 -4.63 -0.65 12.20
C THR A 104 -5.58 -0.40 11.05
N PRO A 105 -6.90 -0.65 11.23
CA PRO A 105 -7.89 -0.34 10.20
C PRO A 105 -7.92 1.13 9.78
N GLU A 106 -7.56 2.04 10.69
CA GLU A 106 -7.61 3.48 10.44
C GLU A 106 -6.39 4.02 9.70
N LYS A 107 -5.22 3.36 9.87
CA LYS A 107 -3.93 3.89 9.36
C LYS A 107 -3.24 2.97 8.37
N GLY A 108 -3.72 1.74 8.21
CA GLY A 108 -2.98 0.73 7.46
C GLY A 108 -1.66 0.37 8.14
N THR A 109 -0.63 0.09 7.36
CA THR A 109 0.72 -0.24 7.84
C THR A 109 1.68 0.93 7.57
N PRO A 110 2.20 1.60 8.61
CA PRO A 110 3.10 2.74 8.42
C PRO A 110 4.41 2.34 7.74
N PRO A 111 4.94 3.15 6.81
CA PRO A 111 6.23 2.88 6.13
C PRO A 111 7.39 2.70 7.10
N ASP A 112 7.50 3.57 8.11
CA ASP A 112 8.56 3.49 9.12
C ASP A 112 8.53 2.19 9.95
N SER A 113 7.33 1.64 10.17
CA SER A 113 7.19 0.35 10.87
C SER A 113 7.71 -0.80 10.03
N ILE A 114 7.50 -0.77 8.72
CA ILE A 114 8.03 -1.79 7.78
C ILE A 114 9.55 -1.71 7.76
N VAL A 115 10.11 -0.51 7.58
CA VAL A 115 11.56 -0.26 7.58
C VAL A 115 12.19 -0.72 8.91
N GLY A 116 11.58 -0.37 10.05
CA GLY A 116 12.02 -0.80 11.37
C GLY A 116 12.00 -2.31 11.53
N TYR A 117 10.93 -2.97 11.11
CA TYR A 117 10.79 -4.43 11.17
C TYR A 117 11.85 -5.16 10.33
N LEU A 118 12.08 -4.69 9.09
CA LEU A 118 13.12 -5.29 8.22
C LEU A 118 14.51 -5.15 8.84
N ALA A 119 14.82 -3.98 9.40
CA ALA A 119 16.09 -3.73 10.08
C ALA A 119 16.27 -4.61 11.34
N GLU A 120 15.23 -4.77 12.17
CA GLU A 120 15.26 -5.62 13.36
C GLU A 120 15.40 -7.11 13.05
N ASN A 121 15.04 -7.53 11.85
CA ASN A 121 15.18 -8.90 11.37
C ASN A 121 16.42 -9.11 10.47
N ASP A 122 17.38 -8.18 10.49
CA ASP A 122 18.63 -8.26 9.74
C ASP A 122 18.44 -8.46 8.23
N VAL A 123 17.34 -7.98 7.66
CA VAL A 123 17.12 -7.98 6.21
C VAL A 123 17.99 -6.93 5.56
N ALA A 124 18.69 -7.27 4.48
CA ALA A 124 19.41 -6.29 3.68
C ALA A 124 18.44 -5.60 2.70
N PHE A 125 18.26 -4.29 2.85
CA PHE A 125 17.37 -3.48 2.03
C PHE A 125 17.89 -2.04 1.88
N ALA A 126 17.33 -1.30 0.93
CA ALA A 126 17.44 0.15 0.82
C ALA A 126 16.04 0.76 0.72
N ALA A 127 15.76 1.81 1.51
CA ALA A 127 14.49 2.52 1.48
C ALA A 127 14.72 4.01 1.20
N SER A 128 14.02 4.56 0.22
CA SER A 128 14.12 5.97 -0.15
C SER A 128 12.90 6.44 -0.93
N GLU A 129 12.77 7.75 -1.04
CA GLU A 129 11.81 8.41 -1.91
C GLU A 129 12.45 8.85 -3.23
N HIS A 130 11.61 9.33 -4.14
CA HIS A 130 11.97 9.92 -5.45
C HIS A 130 12.62 8.94 -6.42
N TRP A 131 12.20 7.69 -6.36
CA TRP A 131 12.61 6.70 -7.36
C TRP A 131 12.11 7.08 -8.75
N SER A 132 12.95 6.87 -9.74
CA SER A 132 12.53 6.87 -11.14
C SER A 132 12.10 5.46 -11.58
N LEU A 133 11.36 5.36 -12.69
CA LEU A 133 11.07 4.06 -13.30
C LEU A 133 12.33 3.36 -13.82
N GLU A 134 13.41 4.11 -14.10
CA GLU A 134 14.70 3.55 -14.49
C GLU A 134 15.41 2.91 -13.28
N ASP A 135 15.36 3.55 -12.10
CA ASP A 135 15.88 2.98 -10.85
C ASP A 135 15.13 1.69 -10.50
N LEU A 136 13.80 1.70 -10.68
CA LEU A 136 12.97 0.51 -10.44
C LEU A 136 13.36 -0.65 -11.37
N ARG A 137 13.55 -0.39 -12.68
CA ARG A 137 14.04 -1.40 -13.61
C ARG A 137 15.42 -1.93 -13.21
N ALA A 138 16.32 -1.04 -12.82
CA ALA A 138 17.67 -1.43 -12.42
C ALA A 138 17.66 -2.34 -11.17
N ALA A 139 16.79 -2.09 -10.20
CA ALA A 139 16.61 -2.96 -9.05
C ALA A 139 16.07 -4.33 -9.46
N LEU A 140 15.05 -4.39 -10.31
CA LEU A 140 14.46 -5.64 -10.82
C LEU A 140 15.46 -6.44 -11.65
N ASP A 141 16.28 -5.79 -12.49
CA ASP A 141 17.37 -6.41 -13.26
C ASP A 141 18.43 -7.04 -12.34
N ALA A 142 18.65 -6.44 -11.16
CA ALA A 142 19.53 -6.99 -10.13
C ALA A 142 18.91 -8.17 -9.35
N GLY A 143 17.67 -8.52 -9.60
CA GLY A 143 16.92 -9.54 -8.87
C GLY A 143 16.38 -9.04 -7.53
N HIS A 144 16.22 -7.73 -7.37
CA HIS A 144 15.76 -7.08 -6.15
C HIS A 144 14.30 -6.64 -6.31
N PRO A 145 13.34 -7.29 -5.65
CA PRO A 145 11.96 -6.83 -5.63
C PRO A 145 11.85 -5.53 -4.83
N VAL A 146 10.89 -4.68 -5.21
CA VAL A 146 10.66 -3.40 -4.56
C VAL A 146 9.26 -3.35 -3.97
N MET A 147 9.17 -3.29 -2.65
CA MET A 147 7.90 -3.01 -1.96
C MET A 147 7.62 -1.51 -2.04
N MET A 148 6.41 -1.15 -2.44
CA MET A 148 6.05 0.25 -2.67
C MET A 148 4.62 0.56 -2.25
N ALA A 149 4.40 1.81 -1.84
CA ALA A 149 3.09 2.37 -1.57
C ALA A 149 2.63 3.21 -2.77
N LEU A 150 1.42 2.97 -3.25
CA LEU A 150 0.87 3.65 -4.42
C LEU A 150 -0.64 3.82 -4.29
N GLN A 151 -1.24 4.61 -5.20
CA GLN A 151 -2.68 4.73 -5.31
C GLN A 151 -3.22 3.63 -6.22
N ALA A 152 -3.99 2.71 -5.62
CA ALA A 152 -4.71 1.67 -6.35
C ALA A 152 -6.15 2.12 -6.67
N TRP A 153 -6.84 1.38 -7.52
CA TRP A 153 -8.28 1.46 -7.80
C TRP A 153 -8.90 2.83 -8.08
N SER A 154 -8.15 3.85 -8.45
CA SER A 154 -8.84 5.02 -8.92
C SER A 154 -9.62 4.68 -10.18
N SER A 155 -10.84 5.12 -10.22
CA SER A 155 -11.58 5.08 -11.46
C SER A 155 -10.94 6.06 -12.45
N ALA A 156 -10.31 5.53 -13.48
CA ALA A 156 -9.75 6.32 -14.58
C ALA A 156 -10.80 7.19 -15.31
N ASP A 157 -12.08 7.03 -14.95
CA ASP A 157 -13.20 7.70 -15.60
C ASP A 157 -13.33 9.19 -15.27
N ASP A 158 -12.69 9.69 -14.20
CA ASP A 158 -12.80 11.09 -13.78
C ASP A 158 -11.50 11.90 -13.90
N GLY A 159 -10.41 11.32 -14.36
CA GLY A 159 -9.12 12.00 -14.50
C GLY A 159 -8.50 12.47 -13.18
N SER A 160 -8.88 11.84 -12.06
CA SER A 160 -8.57 12.29 -10.70
C SER A 160 -7.13 12.04 -10.25
N TYR A 161 -6.25 11.50 -11.11
CA TYR A 161 -4.82 11.34 -10.79
C TYR A 161 -3.94 12.53 -11.16
N ASN A 162 -4.51 13.66 -11.54
CA ASN A 162 -3.66 14.82 -11.73
C ASN A 162 -3.22 15.36 -10.37
N VAL A 163 -2.06 14.90 -9.91
CA VAL A 163 -1.40 15.35 -8.66
C VAL A 163 -1.15 16.86 -8.63
N ASP A 164 -1.11 17.49 -9.79
CA ASP A 164 -0.89 18.93 -9.94
C ASP A 164 -2.17 19.75 -9.78
N ASP A 165 -3.36 19.12 -9.72
CA ASP A 165 -4.63 19.82 -9.52
C ASP A 165 -4.99 19.90 -8.03
N PRO A 166 -4.89 21.09 -7.40
CA PRO A 166 -5.23 21.27 -5.99
C PRO A 166 -6.68 20.90 -5.65
N ALA A 167 -7.58 20.85 -6.65
CA ALA A 167 -8.96 20.43 -6.44
C ALA A 167 -9.10 18.93 -6.17
N ASN A 168 -8.11 18.15 -6.53
CA ASN A 168 -8.07 16.69 -6.34
C ASN A 168 -7.33 16.26 -5.07
N ALA A 169 -6.65 17.18 -4.39
CA ALA A 169 -5.80 16.87 -3.23
C ALA A 169 -6.53 16.10 -2.11
N ASP A 170 -7.85 16.31 -1.98
CA ASP A 170 -8.65 15.64 -0.95
C ASP A 170 -9.18 14.25 -1.39
N THR A 171 -8.99 13.86 -2.64
CA THR A 171 -9.59 12.65 -3.20
C THR A 171 -8.60 11.66 -3.77
N TYR A 172 -7.46 12.11 -4.28
CA TYR A 172 -6.52 11.21 -4.96
C TYR A 172 -5.56 10.43 -4.01
N LEU A 173 -5.42 10.84 -2.76
CA LEU A 173 -4.58 10.15 -1.76
C LEU A 173 -5.38 9.24 -0.81
N VAL A 174 -6.56 8.79 -1.19
CA VAL A 174 -7.44 7.99 -0.32
C VAL A 174 -7.41 6.50 -0.61
N GLU A 175 -6.78 6.09 -1.72
CA GLU A 175 -6.72 4.70 -2.18
C GLU A 175 -5.32 4.09 -2.01
N GLY A 176 -4.66 4.46 -0.91
CA GLY A 176 -3.32 3.97 -0.58
C GLY A 176 -3.24 2.46 -0.50
N HIS A 177 -2.23 1.88 -1.14
CA HIS A 177 -2.07 0.44 -1.23
C HIS A 177 -0.60 0.02 -1.28
N TRP A 178 -0.25 -1.00 -0.50
CA TRP A 178 1.05 -1.63 -0.55
C TRP A 178 1.05 -2.80 -1.52
N VAL A 179 2.04 -2.82 -2.40
CA VAL A 179 2.32 -3.90 -3.36
C VAL A 179 3.81 -4.22 -3.41
N ILE A 180 4.18 -5.33 -4.03
CA ILE A 180 5.57 -5.65 -4.33
C ILE A 180 5.74 -5.67 -5.84
N CYS A 181 6.54 -4.74 -6.39
CA CYS A 181 6.94 -4.82 -7.79
C CYS A 181 7.93 -5.98 -7.96
N VAL A 182 7.58 -6.91 -8.82
CA VAL A 182 8.30 -8.18 -9.03
C VAL A 182 8.81 -8.36 -10.45
N GLY A 183 8.49 -7.44 -11.36
CA GLY A 183 8.92 -7.56 -12.75
C GLY A 183 8.42 -6.44 -13.63
N TYR A 184 8.77 -6.53 -14.91
CA TYR A 184 8.31 -5.60 -15.94
C TYR A 184 8.33 -6.24 -17.34
N CYS A 185 7.62 -5.62 -18.26
CA CYS A 185 7.72 -5.85 -19.70
C CYS A 185 8.02 -4.52 -20.39
N ASP A 186 9.07 -4.47 -21.18
CA ASP A 186 9.47 -3.31 -21.99
C ASP A 186 8.83 -3.36 -23.38
N ASP A 187 7.52 -3.63 -23.45
CA ASP A 187 6.80 -3.52 -24.72
C ASP A 187 7.01 -2.14 -25.33
N PRO A 188 7.37 -2.03 -26.63
CA PRO A 188 7.70 -0.75 -27.23
C PRO A 188 6.51 0.22 -27.36
N VAL A 189 5.30 -0.24 -27.16
CA VAL A 189 4.07 0.55 -27.27
C VAL A 189 3.49 0.82 -25.88
N GLU A 190 3.38 -0.22 -25.05
CA GLU A 190 2.74 -0.19 -23.74
C GLU A 190 3.58 -0.93 -22.70
N PRO A 191 4.74 -0.37 -22.28
CA PRO A 191 5.55 -0.96 -21.22
C PRO A 191 4.79 -0.96 -19.89
N TYR A 192 4.93 -2.05 -19.11
CA TYR A 192 4.23 -2.19 -17.85
C TYR A 192 5.11 -2.83 -16.77
N PHE A 193 4.73 -2.60 -15.51
CA PHE A 193 5.31 -3.23 -14.33
C PHE A 193 4.34 -4.25 -13.75
N ILE A 194 4.90 -5.30 -13.15
CA ILE A 194 4.17 -6.46 -12.62
C ILE A 194 4.28 -6.44 -11.10
N PHE A 195 3.16 -6.64 -10.43
CA PHE A 195 3.09 -6.60 -8.98
C PHE A 195 2.53 -7.89 -8.39
N ASN A 196 3.13 -8.36 -7.30
CA ASN A 196 2.42 -9.17 -6.33
C ASN A 196 1.49 -8.24 -5.53
N ASP A 197 0.21 -8.37 -5.80
CA ASP A 197 -0.83 -7.52 -5.22
C ASP A 197 -1.63 -8.32 -4.19
N PRO A 198 -1.57 -7.95 -2.89
CA PRO A 198 -2.28 -8.68 -1.85
C PRO A 198 -3.81 -8.56 -1.95
N ALA A 199 -4.34 -7.61 -2.70
CA ALA A 199 -5.79 -7.43 -2.84
C ALA A 199 -6.41 -8.39 -3.86
N CYS A 200 -5.63 -8.99 -4.74
CA CYS A 200 -6.13 -9.90 -5.76
C CYS A 200 -5.61 -11.33 -5.61
N VAL A 201 -6.07 -12.22 -6.47
CA VAL A 201 -5.53 -13.56 -6.64
C VAL A 201 -4.62 -13.54 -7.85
N GLY A 202 -3.31 -13.59 -7.64
CA GLY A 202 -2.31 -13.55 -8.71
C GLY A 202 -1.57 -12.22 -8.77
N HIS A 203 -1.31 -11.75 -9.98
CA HIS A 203 -0.54 -10.54 -10.23
C HIS A 203 -1.43 -9.45 -10.83
N THR A 204 -1.07 -8.20 -10.55
CA THR A 204 -1.61 -7.03 -11.24
C THR A 204 -0.52 -6.35 -12.04
N LEU A 205 -0.90 -5.47 -12.95
CA LEU A 205 0.02 -4.62 -13.69
C LEU A 205 -0.42 -3.17 -13.66
N LEU A 206 0.53 -2.28 -13.82
CA LEU A 206 0.31 -0.88 -14.19
C LEU A 206 1.19 -0.56 -15.39
N TYR A 207 0.64 0.12 -16.37
CA TYR A 207 1.45 0.69 -17.43
C TYR A 207 2.45 1.70 -16.86
N ALA A 208 3.59 1.85 -17.50
CA ALA A 208 4.65 2.71 -16.99
C ALA A 208 4.19 4.16 -16.75
N TYR A 209 3.33 4.69 -17.61
CA TYR A 209 2.76 6.03 -17.45
C TYR A 209 1.79 6.12 -16.26
N GLU A 210 1.00 5.06 -16.00
CA GLU A 210 0.10 5.01 -14.85
C GLU A 210 0.89 4.92 -13.55
N LEU A 211 1.92 4.07 -13.51
CA LEU A 211 2.77 3.94 -12.33
C LEU A 211 3.46 5.25 -11.98
N ALA A 212 3.96 5.98 -12.99
CA ALA A 212 4.59 7.28 -12.78
C ALA A 212 3.65 8.32 -12.11
N GLU A 213 2.34 8.22 -12.35
CA GLU A 213 1.33 9.10 -11.74
C GLU A 213 0.83 8.59 -10.39
N ARG A 214 0.80 7.27 -10.19
CA ARG A 214 0.19 6.61 -9.02
C ARG A 214 1.19 6.28 -7.91
N TRP A 215 2.48 6.39 -8.15
CA TRP A 215 3.51 6.05 -7.16
C TRP A 215 3.68 7.17 -6.13
N ILE A 216 2.61 7.48 -5.47
CA ILE A 216 2.52 8.45 -4.38
C ILE A 216 1.51 7.93 -3.37
N ASP A 217 1.75 8.14 -2.09
CA ASP A 217 0.82 7.75 -1.04
C ASP A 217 0.89 8.70 0.16
N MET A 218 -0.12 8.65 1.00
CA MET A 218 -0.17 9.38 2.25
C MET A 218 -0.47 8.41 3.39
N ASP A 219 0.38 8.36 4.39
CA ASP A 219 0.15 7.50 5.55
C ASP A 219 -0.98 8.02 6.45
N GLY A 220 -1.38 7.19 7.43
CA GLY A 220 -2.45 7.53 8.36
C GLY A 220 -2.18 8.72 9.28
N ASP A 221 -0.97 9.27 9.28
CA ASP A 221 -0.57 10.48 10.01
C ASP A 221 -0.46 11.71 9.09
N GLY A 222 -0.76 11.55 7.80
CA GLY A 222 -0.79 12.62 6.81
C GLY A 222 0.58 12.95 6.21
N VAL A 223 1.55 12.08 6.35
CA VAL A 223 2.86 12.20 5.69
C VAL A 223 2.74 11.68 4.27
N ILE A 224 3.13 12.50 3.30
CA ILE A 224 3.13 12.13 1.88
C ILE A 224 4.47 11.51 1.54
N TYR A 225 4.43 10.39 0.85
CA TYR A 225 5.56 9.63 0.32
C TYR A 225 5.51 9.67 -1.20
N ASP A 226 6.47 10.35 -1.80
CA ASP A 226 6.57 10.53 -3.24
C ASP A 226 7.55 9.52 -3.84
N HIS A 227 7.05 8.60 -4.65
CA HIS A 227 7.84 7.52 -5.26
C HIS A 227 8.70 6.78 -4.21
N PHE A 228 8.05 6.39 -3.10
CA PHE A 228 8.71 5.67 -2.02
C PHE A 228 8.83 4.19 -2.35
N GLY A 229 10.06 3.66 -2.27
CA GLY A 229 10.36 2.24 -2.50
C GLY A 229 11.26 1.65 -1.42
N ILE A 230 11.03 0.39 -1.10
CA ILE A 230 11.86 -0.45 -0.25
C ILE A 230 12.41 -1.58 -1.12
N GLU A 231 13.63 -1.42 -1.61
CA GLU A 231 14.36 -2.42 -2.39
C GLU A 231 14.91 -3.50 -1.47
N ILE A 232 14.62 -4.76 -1.72
CA ILE A 232 15.16 -5.88 -0.97
C ILE A 232 16.42 -6.38 -1.69
N THR A 233 17.58 -6.06 -1.14
CA THR A 233 18.89 -6.41 -1.72
C THR A 233 19.44 -7.74 -1.20
N GLN A 234 18.73 -8.39 -0.28
CA GLN A 234 19.06 -9.70 0.25
C GLN A 234 18.61 -10.80 -0.72
N SER A 235 19.50 -11.76 -0.99
CA SER A 235 19.15 -12.92 -1.81
C SER A 235 18.13 -13.82 -1.09
N SER A 236 17.16 -14.30 -1.87
CA SER A 236 16.15 -15.23 -1.43
C SER A 236 16.73 -16.64 -1.20
N LYS A 237 16.09 -17.38 -0.30
CA LYS A 237 16.22 -18.85 -0.16
C LYS A 237 15.00 -19.58 -0.78
N PHE A 238 14.03 -18.86 -1.28
CA PHE A 238 12.86 -19.45 -1.91
C PHE A 238 13.26 -20.09 -3.25
N ASP A 239 12.82 -21.33 -3.45
CA ASP A 239 13.00 -22.09 -4.67
C ASP A 239 11.64 -22.72 -5.01
N ALA A 240 10.97 -22.19 -6.03
CA ALA A 240 9.66 -22.64 -6.45
C ALA A 240 9.63 -24.10 -6.93
N ASP A 241 10.76 -24.55 -7.48
CA ASP A 241 10.94 -25.93 -7.98
C ASP A 241 11.56 -26.84 -6.91
N GLY A 242 11.91 -26.28 -5.75
CA GLY A 242 12.58 -26.98 -4.67
C GLY A 242 11.72 -28.09 -4.05
N LEU A 243 12.33 -29.26 -3.85
CA LEU A 243 11.74 -30.34 -3.08
C LEU A 243 12.40 -30.39 -1.70
N PHE A 244 11.58 -30.24 -0.67
CA PHE A 244 12.03 -30.24 0.70
C PHE A 244 11.61 -31.52 1.41
N HIS A 245 12.50 -32.07 2.25
CA HIS A 245 12.17 -33.22 3.08
C HIS A 245 11.28 -32.77 4.24
N MET A 246 10.18 -33.45 4.42
CA MET A 246 9.28 -33.25 5.56
C MET A 246 9.85 -34.04 6.75
N ASP A 247 10.38 -33.33 7.74
CA ASP A 247 10.94 -33.91 8.97
C ASP A 247 9.85 -34.30 9.97
#